data_606295d7dc27609a70e007074740207b
#
_entry.id   606295d7dc27609a70e007074740207b
#
_cell.length_a   1.000
_cell.length_b   1.000
_cell.length_c   1.000
_cell.angle_alpha   90.00
_cell.angle_beta   90.00
_cell.angle_gamma   90.00
#
_symmetry.space_group_name_H-M   'P 1'
#
loop_
_entity.id
_entity.type
_entity.pdbx_description
1 polymer ?
#
loop_
_entity_poly.entity_id
_entity_poly.type
_entity_poly.pdbx_seq_one_letter_code
_entity_poly.pdbx_strand_id
1 'polypeptide(L)'
;MTGNDIIKNALLYKNCVYWYGAKGEQCTYKLLNILSVLYPGIYTTTYKQKCMADIRNGECAIDCSGLVCRAYGISNMSTYDMPKHFTEYTGPVKNGMIVWKHEHVGLYYNGMVLEARGIDYDVTDTRTYKKSDWERIYINPDVNYDADMEHTPIDYLKTAIDVMQGIYGNGTMRKNLLEKRGFNYEKIQSIINIAMEVKNETR
;
A
#
# COMPACT_ATOMS: atom_id res chain seq x y z
N MET A 1 -0.60 0.26 19.10
CA MET A 1 -0.64 0.00 17.64
C MET A 1 0.47 -1.00 17.30
N THR A 2 0.23 -1.92 16.38
CA THR A 2 1.26 -2.84 15.88
C THR A 2 1.70 -2.45 14.47
N GLY A 3 2.85 -2.97 14.01
CA GLY A 3 3.29 -2.78 12.62
C GLY A 3 2.27 -3.32 11.61
N ASN A 4 1.55 -4.37 11.97
CA ASN A 4 0.48 -4.96 11.15
C ASN A 4 -0.78 -4.10 11.13
N ASP A 5 -1.10 -3.36 12.19
CA ASP A 5 -2.21 -2.39 12.16
C ASP A 5 -1.89 -1.25 11.19
N ILE A 6 -0.62 -0.81 11.13
CA ILE A 6 -0.16 0.19 10.17
C ILE A 6 -0.38 -0.31 8.74
N ILE A 7 -0.01 -1.56 8.45
CA ILE A 7 -0.25 -2.15 7.13
C ILE A 7 -1.75 -2.26 6.81
N LYS A 8 -2.58 -2.71 7.76
CA LYS A 8 -4.05 -2.77 7.58
C LYS A 8 -4.62 -1.39 7.25
N ASN A 9 -4.20 -0.35 7.96
CA ASN A 9 -4.62 1.02 7.70
C ASN A 9 -4.18 1.50 6.31
N ALA A 10 -2.94 1.22 5.90
CA ALA A 10 -2.44 1.58 4.58
C ALA A 10 -3.21 0.89 3.45
N LEU A 11 -3.58 -0.39 3.64
CA LEU A 11 -4.35 -1.17 2.65
C LEU A 11 -5.77 -0.62 2.40
N LEU A 12 -6.32 0.20 3.31
CA LEU A 12 -7.58 0.92 3.06
C LEU A 12 -7.47 1.90 1.87
N TYR A 13 -6.26 2.33 1.53
CA TYR A 13 -5.96 3.25 0.42
C TYR A 13 -5.43 2.54 -0.82
N LYS A 14 -5.47 1.20 -0.88
CA LYS A 14 -4.91 0.42 -2.00
C LYS A 14 -5.53 0.77 -3.36
N ASN A 15 -6.76 1.24 -3.38
CA ASN A 15 -7.47 1.63 -4.60
C ASN A 15 -7.42 3.15 -4.87
N CYS A 16 -6.65 3.93 -4.09
CA CYS A 16 -6.46 5.33 -4.38
C CYS A 16 -5.43 5.51 -5.50
N VAL A 17 -5.67 6.51 -6.34
CA VAL A 17 -4.73 6.94 -7.38
C VAL A 17 -3.65 7.84 -6.79
N TYR A 18 -2.54 7.96 -7.50
CA TYR A 18 -1.46 8.85 -7.07
C TYR A 18 -1.67 10.28 -7.58
N TRP A 19 -1.83 11.22 -6.65
CA TRP A 19 -1.70 12.65 -6.94
C TRP A 19 -0.64 13.25 -6.00
N TYR A 20 0.37 13.90 -6.57
CA TYR A 20 1.42 14.55 -5.79
C TYR A 20 0.84 15.60 -4.85
N GLY A 21 1.13 15.50 -3.56
CA GLY A 21 0.61 16.38 -2.50
C GLY A 21 -0.75 15.98 -1.92
N ALA A 22 -1.48 15.03 -2.52
CA ALA A 22 -2.75 14.55 -1.97
C ALA A 22 -2.53 13.65 -0.74
N LYS A 23 -3.50 13.65 0.17
CA LYS A 23 -3.40 12.99 1.49
C LYS A 23 -4.58 12.06 1.80
N GLY A 24 -5.17 11.44 0.77
CA GLY A 24 -6.29 10.52 0.90
C GLY A 24 -7.66 11.19 0.71
N GLU A 25 -7.68 12.32 0.02
CA GLU A 25 -8.92 13.04 -0.31
C GLU A 25 -9.58 12.46 -1.56
N GLN A 26 -10.89 12.69 -1.68
CA GLN A 26 -11.63 12.43 -2.90
C GLN A 26 -11.10 13.29 -4.05
N CYS A 27 -10.89 12.69 -5.23
CA CYS A 27 -10.51 13.40 -6.45
C CYS A 27 -11.61 14.38 -6.86
N THR A 28 -11.31 15.68 -6.83
CA THR A 28 -12.23 16.75 -7.20
C THR A 28 -11.52 17.84 -8.00
N TYR A 29 -12.26 18.61 -8.80
CA TYR A 29 -11.70 19.81 -9.47
C TYR A 29 -11.16 20.82 -8.46
N LYS A 30 -11.78 20.93 -7.27
CA LYS A 30 -11.29 21.81 -6.20
C LYS A 30 -9.90 21.35 -5.72
N LEU A 31 -9.73 20.07 -5.44
CA LEU A 31 -8.43 19.51 -5.03
C LEU A 31 -7.39 19.69 -6.14
N LEU A 32 -7.73 19.37 -7.40
CA LEU A 32 -6.85 19.54 -8.55
C LEU A 32 -6.36 21.00 -8.70
N ASN A 33 -7.26 21.97 -8.55
CA ASN A 33 -6.90 23.39 -8.61
C ASN A 33 -5.94 23.77 -7.48
N ILE A 34 -6.23 23.37 -6.24
CA ILE A 34 -5.36 23.65 -5.08
C ILE A 34 -3.95 23.08 -5.32
N LEU A 35 -3.85 21.80 -5.67
CA LEU A 35 -2.56 21.14 -5.86
C LEU A 35 -1.80 21.70 -7.08
N SER A 36 -2.52 22.11 -8.13
CA SER A 36 -1.90 22.76 -9.31
C SER A 36 -1.28 24.11 -8.99
N VAL A 37 -1.87 24.86 -8.05
CA VAL A 37 -1.30 26.14 -7.58
C VAL A 37 -0.10 25.89 -6.66
N LEU A 38 -0.17 24.90 -5.77
CA LEU A 38 0.90 24.58 -4.84
C LEU A 38 2.12 23.95 -5.54
N TYR A 39 1.89 23.17 -6.59
CA TYR A 39 2.93 22.38 -7.28
C TYR A 39 2.90 22.57 -8.81
N PRO A 40 3.06 23.81 -9.32
CA PRO A 40 2.88 24.10 -10.75
C PRO A 40 3.85 23.33 -11.66
N GLY A 41 5.06 23.01 -11.18
CA GLY A 41 6.04 22.22 -11.93
C GLY A 41 5.67 20.74 -12.09
N ILE A 42 4.81 20.21 -11.22
CA ILE A 42 4.32 18.81 -11.27
C ILE A 42 3.04 18.72 -12.09
N TYR A 43 2.09 19.63 -11.85
CA TYR A 43 0.77 19.61 -12.47
C TYR A 43 0.79 20.21 -13.88
N THR A 44 1.57 19.59 -14.78
CA THR A 44 1.60 19.90 -16.21
C THR A 44 0.25 19.61 -16.87
N THR A 45 0.06 20.03 -18.11
CA THR A 45 -1.17 19.74 -18.87
C THR A 45 -1.47 18.25 -18.93
N THR A 46 -0.47 17.43 -19.24
CA THR A 46 -0.61 15.95 -19.30
C THR A 46 -0.97 15.36 -17.94
N TYR A 47 -0.33 15.81 -16.85
CA TYR A 47 -0.64 15.36 -15.50
C TYR A 47 -2.09 15.69 -15.13
N LYS A 48 -2.55 16.92 -15.39
CA LYS A 48 -3.94 17.35 -15.16
C LYS A 48 -4.97 16.54 -15.95
N GLN A 49 -4.65 16.14 -17.19
CA GLN A 49 -5.54 15.28 -17.98
C GLN A 49 -5.78 13.90 -17.31
N LYS A 50 -4.73 13.29 -16.74
CA LYS A 50 -4.88 12.06 -15.95
C LYS A 50 -5.77 12.30 -14.71
N CYS A 51 -5.47 13.34 -13.94
CA CYS A 51 -6.28 13.72 -12.78
C CYS A 51 -7.77 13.95 -13.11
N MET A 52 -8.08 14.52 -14.28
CA MET A 52 -9.47 14.71 -14.72
C MET A 52 -10.18 13.38 -15.03
N ALA A 53 -9.44 12.34 -15.46
CA ALA A 53 -9.98 11.00 -15.60
C ALA A 53 -10.34 10.41 -14.24
N ASP A 54 -9.46 10.55 -13.25
CA ASP A 54 -9.66 10.05 -11.87
C ASP A 54 -10.88 10.72 -11.20
N ILE A 55 -11.09 12.03 -11.44
CA ILE A 55 -12.29 12.75 -10.98
C ILE A 55 -13.56 12.12 -11.55
N ARG A 56 -13.59 11.81 -12.87
CA ARG A 56 -14.76 11.20 -13.51
C ARG A 56 -15.05 9.80 -13.00
N ASN A 57 -14.02 9.07 -12.59
CA ASN A 57 -14.15 7.73 -12.03
C ASN A 57 -14.52 7.72 -10.54
N GLY A 58 -14.51 8.88 -9.86
CA GLY A 58 -14.82 8.96 -8.44
C GLY A 58 -13.74 8.40 -7.54
N GLU A 59 -12.47 8.48 -7.96
CA GLU A 59 -11.34 7.92 -7.22
C GLU A 59 -10.97 8.77 -5.99
N CYS A 60 -10.20 8.19 -5.06
CA CYS A 60 -9.48 8.92 -4.01
C CYS A 60 -8.01 9.09 -4.41
N ALA A 61 -7.37 10.17 -3.96
CA ALA A 61 -5.99 10.48 -4.28
C ALA A 61 -5.09 10.51 -3.05
N ILE A 62 -3.89 9.96 -3.18
CA ILE A 62 -2.90 9.96 -2.10
C ILE A 62 -1.47 9.98 -2.67
N ASP A 63 -0.53 10.68 -2.02
CA ASP A 63 0.89 10.59 -2.33
C ASP A 63 1.63 9.65 -1.37
N CYS A 64 2.93 9.44 -1.59
CA CYS A 64 3.74 8.51 -0.79
C CYS A 64 3.78 8.89 0.69
N SER A 65 3.94 10.16 1.01
CA SER A 65 3.96 10.65 2.40
C SER A 65 2.57 10.62 3.02
N GLY A 66 1.52 10.92 2.25
CA GLY A 66 0.14 10.80 2.67
C GLY A 66 -0.23 9.39 3.09
N LEU A 67 0.16 8.39 2.30
CA LEU A 67 -0.07 6.98 2.62
C LEU A 67 0.54 6.60 3.98
N VAL A 68 1.79 7.00 4.24
CA VAL A 68 2.44 6.74 5.52
C VAL A 68 1.74 7.48 6.66
N CYS A 69 1.40 8.77 6.49
CA CYS A 69 0.69 9.54 7.52
C CYS A 69 -0.67 8.91 7.87
N ARG A 70 -1.44 8.48 6.87
CA ARG A 70 -2.73 7.79 7.08
C ARG A 70 -2.55 6.44 7.77
N ALA A 71 -1.54 5.67 7.36
CA ALA A 71 -1.24 4.37 7.95
C ALA A 71 -0.93 4.47 9.45
N TYR A 72 -0.16 5.47 9.84
CA TYR A 72 0.19 5.73 11.24
C TYR A 72 -0.87 6.52 12.01
N GLY A 73 -1.89 7.08 11.35
CA GLY A 73 -2.91 7.91 12.00
C GLY A 73 -2.35 9.24 12.53
N ILE A 74 -1.38 9.82 11.84
CA ILE A 74 -0.69 11.05 12.26
C ILE A 74 -0.99 12.23 11.32
N SER A 75 -0.65 13.43 11.77
CA SER A 75 -0.77 14.65 10.96
C SER A 75 0.04 14.57 9.67
N ASN A 76 -0.46 15.21 8.61
CA ASN A 76 0.21 15.24 7.33
C ASN A 76 1.60 15.88 7.43
N MET A 77 2.58 15.21 6.83
CA MET A 77 3.95 15.73 6.70
C MET A 77 4.53 15.37 5.34
N SER A 78 5.63 16.01 4.98
CA SER A 78 6.40 15.69 3.77
C SER A 78 7.40 14.56 4.04
N THR A 79 7.95 13.98 2.97
CA THR A 79 9.06 13.01 3.07
C THR A 79 10.30 13.62 3.75
N TYR A 80 10.52 14.94 3.62
CA TYR A 80 11.63 15.67 4.25
C TYR A 80 11.47 15.87 5.75
N ASP A 81 10.22 15.84 6.26
CA ASP A 81 9.95 15.99 7.68
C ASP A 81 9.98 14.66 8.45
N MET A 82 9.78 13.54 7.75
CA MET A 82 9.77 12.20 8.38
C MET A 82 11.03 11.90 9.20
N PRO A 83 12.26 12.22 8.75
CA PRO A 83 13.47 12.00 9.55
C PRO A 83 13.50 12.74 10.90
N LYS A 84 12.70 13.78 11.08
CA LYS A 84 12.59 14.54 12.34
C LYS A 84 11.57 13.95 13.31
N HIS A 85 10.60 13.15 12.78
CA HIS A 85 9.47 12.60 13.53
C HIS A 85 9.62 11.13 13.86
N PHE A 86 10.43 10.40 13.12
CA PHE A 86 10.64 8.98 13.28
C PHE A 86 12.08 8.68 13.68
N THR A 87 12.28 7.58 14.38
CA THR A 87 13.60 7.14 14.81
C THR A 87 14.23 6.26 13.73
N GLU A 88 15.46 6.55 13.33
CA GLU A 88 16.22 5.71 12.41
C GLU A 88 16.48 4.33 13.02
N TYR A 89 16.34 3.27 12.22
CA TYR A 89 16.46 1.88 12.63
C TYR A 89 17.42 1.12 11.73
N THR A 90 18.34 0.36 12.33
CA THR A 90 19.39 -0.37 11.60
C THR A 90 19.25 -1.89 11.64
N GLY A 91 18.27 -2.42 12.38
CA GLY A 91 18.01 -3.84 12.51
C GLY A 91 17.23 -4.45 11.34
N PRO A 92 16.77 -5.72 11.48
CA PRO A 92 15.93 -6.37 10.48
C PRO A 92 14.61 -5.62 10.27
N VAL A 93 14.26 -5.35 9.01
CA VAL A 93 13.01 -4.65 8.68
C VAL A 93 11.80 -5.54 8.95
N LYS A 94 10.72 -4.94 9.50
CA LYS A 94 9.47 -5.61 9.87
C LYS A 94 8.26 -4.87 9.29
N ASN A 95 7.12 -5.56 9.23
CA ASN A 95 5.87 -4.99 8.72
C ASN A 95 5.53 -3.65 9.37
N GLY A 96 5.11 -2.70 8.56
CA GLY A 96 4.74 -1.36 9.00
C GLY A 96 5.90 -0.39 9.22
N MET A 97 7.16 -0.86 9.20
CA MET A 97 8.31 0.04 9.24
C MET A 97 8.38 0.86 7.95
N ILE A 98 8.83 2.10 8.11
CA ILE A 98 8.97 3.05 7.01
C ILE A 98 10.29 2.75 6.29
N VAL A 99 10.23 2.53 4.99
CA VAL A 99 11.39 2.50 4.09
C VAL A 99 11.45 3.85 3.37
N TRP A 100 12.57 4.53 3.52
CA TRP A 100 12.73 5.93 3.11
C TRP A 100 13.96 6.11 2.21
N LYS A 101 13.80 6.95 1.22
CA LYS A 101 14.88 7.55 0.43
C LYS A 101 14.54 8.99 0.08
N HIS A 102 15.50 9.75 -0.42
CA HIS A 102 15.26 11.11 -0.87
C HIS A 102 14.00 11.18 -1.77
N GLU A 103 13.07 12.06 -1.41
CA GLU A 103 11.81 12.33 -2.12
C GLU A 103 10.79 11.19 -2.16
N HIS A 104 11.06 10.01 -1.56
CA HIS A 104 10.12 8.91 -1.60
C HIS A 104 10.10 8.08 -0.32
N VAL A 105 8.93 7.52 -0.03
CA VAL A 105 8.69 6.71 1.16
C VAL A 105 7.66 5.62 0.87
N GLY A 106 7.81 4.49 1.55
CA GLY A 106 6.85 3.39 1.56
C GLY A 106 6.85 2.66 2.90
N LEU A 107 6.05 1.63 2.99
CA LEU A 107 5.96 0.74 4.16
C LEU A 107 6.44 -0.65 3.78
N TYR A 108 7.32 -1.23 4.60
CA TYR A 108 7.68 -2.62 4.41
C TYR A 108 6.49 -3.52 4.73
N TYR A 109 6.20 -4.46 3.84
CA TYR A 109 5.08 -5.39 3.94
C TYR A 109 5.47 -6.78 3.41
N ASN A 110 5.80 -7.71 4.31
CA ASN A 110 6.08 -9.13 4.01
C ASN A 110 7.02 -9.35 2.80
N GLY A 111 8.17 -8.69 2.81
CA GLY A 111 9.15 -8.76 1.72
C GLY A 111 8.86 -7.87 0.52
N MET A 112 7.76 -7.13 0.54
CA MET A 112 7.36 -6.15 -0.47
C MET A 112 7.38 -4.74 0.10
N VAL A 113 7.15 -3.75 -0.75
CA VAL A 113 6.92 -2.36 -0.34
C VAL A 113 5.50 -1.97 -0.72
N LEU A 114 4.71 -1.56 0.27
CA LEU A 114 3.41 -0.91 0.07
C LEU A 114 3.65 0.59 -0.02
N GLU A 115 3.36 1.18 -1.17
CA GLU A 115 3.73 2.57 -1.50
C GLU A 115 2.74 3.22 -2.46
N ALA A 116 2.56 4.54 -2.36
CA ALA A 116 1.98 5.33 -3.44
C ALA A 116 3.15 5.74 -4.35
N ARG A 117 3.30 5.02 -5.48
CA ARG A 117 4.56 4.98 -6.24
C ARG A 117 4.71 6.09 -7.28
N GLY A 118 3.62 6.68 -7.71
CA GLY A 118 3.57 7.71 -8.74
C GLY A 118 2.36 7.54 -9.64
N ILE A 119 2.10 8.53 -10.50
CA ILE A 119 0.88 8.62 -11.32
C ILE A 119 0.68 7.47 -12.33
N ASP A 120 1.71 6.69 -12.60
CA ASP A 120 1.62 5.53 -13.52
C ASP A 120 1.48 4.19 -12.77
N TYR A 121 1.55 4.20 -11.44
CA TYR A 121 1.57 2.99 -10.61
C TYR A 121 0.56 3.01 -9.47
N ASP A 122 0.07 4.20 -9.10
CA ASP A 122 -0.86 4.42 -7.99
C ASP A 122 -0.38 3.82 -6.65
N VAL A 123 -1.31 3.39 -5.79
CA VAL A 123 -0.96 2.66 -4.57
C VAL A 123 -0.77 1.19 -4.89
N THR A 124 0.45 0.70 -4.68
CA THR A 124 0.86 -0.67 -5.05
C THR A 124 1.69 -1.33 -3.96
N ASP A 125 1.65 -2.67 -3.93
CA ASP A 125 2.48 -3.54 -3.07
C ASP A 125 3.25 -4.58 -3.91
N THR A 126 3.51 -4.28 -5.17
CA THR A 126 4.10 -5.22 -6.13
C THR A 126 5.62 -5.21 -6.18
N ARG A 127 6.26 -4.16 -5.63
CA ARG A 127 7.72 -4.05 -5.61
C ARG A 127 8.32 -4.86 -4.47
N THR A 128 9.19 -5.84 -4.81
CA THR A 128 9.99 -6.56 -3.81
C THR A 128 10.90 -5.59 -3.08
N TYR A 129 10.93 -5.67 -1.74
CA TYR A 129 11.88 -4.92 -0.94
C TYR A 129 13.31 -5.37 -1.21
N LYS A 130 14.18 -4.42 -1.52
CA LYS A 130 15.62 -4.60 -1.56
C LYS A 130 16.26 -3.47 -0.74
N LYS A 131 17.11 -3.82 0.23
CA LYS A 131 17.75 -2.82 1.11
C LYS A 131 18.53 -1.76 0.30
N SER A 132 19.13 -2.14 -0.84
CA SER A 132 19.87 -1.24 -1.72
C SER A 132 19.03 -0.13 -2.37
N ASP A 133 17.70 -0.28 -2.43
CA ASP A 133 16.79 0.68 -3.06
C ASP A 133 16.37 1.79 -2.10
N TRP A 134 16.77 1.68 -0.82
CA TRP A 134 16.36 2.56 0.27
C TRP A 134 17.57 3.05 1.05
N GLU A 135 17.57 4.32 1.42
CA GLU A 135 18.67 4.95 2.17
C GLU A 135 18.56 4.66 3.66
N ARG A 136 17.34 4.69 4.20
CA ARG A 136 17.07 4.54 5.64
C ARG A 136 15.77 3.76 5.91
N ILE A 137 15.72 3.20 7.10
CA ILE A 137 14.51 2.63 7.70
C ILE A 137 14.17 3.47 8.92
N TYR A 138 12.89 3.79 9.09
CA TYR A 138 12.41 4.52 10.26
C TYR A 138 11.32 3.73 10.98
N ILE A 139 11.27 3.95 12.30
CA ILE A 139 10.26 3.40 13.21
C ILE A 139 9.63 4.50 14.05
N ASN A 140 8.42 4.27 14.52
CA ASN A 140 7.88 4.95 15.70
C ASN A 140 8.13 4.03 16.92
N PRO A 141 8.88 4.47 17.95
CA PRO A 141 9.20 3.64 19.13
C PRO A 141 7.96 3.14 19.90
N ASP A 142 6.82 3.81 19.77
CA ASP A 142 5.57 3.44 20.45
C ASP A 142 4.80 2.33 19.71
N VAL A 143 5.32 1.82 18.60
CA VAL A 143 4.71 0.76 17.78
C VAL A 143 5.37 -0.59 18.05
N ASN A 144 4.55 -1.60 18.32
CA ASN A 144 5.03 -2.98 18.43
C ASN A 144 5.15 -3.62 17.02
N TYR A 145 6.37 -3.72 16.52
CA TYR A 145 6.66 -4.34 15.21
C TYR A 145 6.92 -5.85 15.29
N ASP A 146 6.92 -6.45 16.49
CA ASP A 146 7.14 -7.88 16.70
C ASP A 146 5.83 -8.69 16.72
N ALA A 147 4.70 -8.01 16.68
CA ALA A 147 3.40 -8.68 16.64
C ALA A 147 3.19 -9.40 15.29
N ASP A 148 2.86 -10.67 15.33
CA ASP A 148 2.50 -11.45 14.14
C ASP A 148 1.28 -10.86 13.43
N MET A 149 1.23 -11.01 12.12
CA MET A 149 0.07 -10.62 11.33
C MET A 149 -1.02 -11.67 11.49
N GLU A 150 -2.10 -11.30 12.18
CA GLU A 150 -3.31 -12.10 12.21
C GLU A 150 -4.20 -11.76 11.01
N HIS A 151 -4.45 -12.75 10.16
CA HIS A 151 -5.41 -12.63 9.07
C HIS A 151 -6.79 -13.14 9.54
N THR A 152 -7.80 -12.30 9.36
CA THR A 152 -9.20 -12.67 9.65
C THR A 152 -9.75 -13.65 8.60
N PRO A 153 -10.84 -14.38 8.89
CA PRO A 153 -11.53 -15.18 7.87
C PRO A 153 -11.89 -14.38 6.61
N ILE A 154 -12.23 -13.08 6.76
CA ILE A 154 -12.55 -12.18 5.66
C ILE A 154 -11.30 -11.91 4.80
N ASP A 155 -10.10 -11.75 5.40
CA ASP A 155 -8.86 -11.57 4.66
C ASP A 155 -8.54 -12.80 3.82
N TYR A 156 -8.74 -14.00 4.37
CA TYR A 156 -8.58 -15.26 3.65
C TYR A 156 -9.55 -15.37 2.46
N LEU A 157 -10.83 -15.00 2.66
CA LEU A 157 -11.84 -15.01 1.60
C LEU A 157 -11.50 -14.04 0.47
N LYS A 158 -11.18 -12.79 0.80
CA LYS A 158 -10.77 -11.78 -0.18
C LYS A 158 -9.54 -12.24 -0.97
N THR A 159 -8.52 -12.77 -0.28
CA THR A 159 -7.31 -13.27 -0.92
C THR A 159 -7.58 -14.48 -1.81
N ALA A 160 -8.51 -15.37 -1.42
CA ALA A 160 -8.93 -16.49 -2.27
C ALA A 160 -9.62 -16.01 -3.56
N ILE A 161 -10.45 -14.97 -3.50
CA ILE A 161 -11.06 -14.33 -4.67
C ILE A 161 -9.98 -13.73 -5.58
N ASP A 162 -9.02 -12.99 -5.02
CA ASP A 162 -7.90 -12.40 -5.76
C ASP A 162 -7.06 -13.48 -6.47
N VAL A 163 -6.83 -14.63 -5.80
CA VAL A 163 -6.16 -15.80 -6.41
C VAL A 163 -6.95 -16.35 -7.59
N MET A 164 -8.27 -16.48 -7.46
CA MET A 164 -9.15 -16.97 -8.54
C MET A 164 -9.19 -16.02 -9.74
N GLN A 165 -8.99 -14.72 -9.50
CA GLN A 165 -8.83 -13.68 -10.53
C GLN A 165 -7.44 -13.64 -11.16
N GLY A 166 -6.48 -14.46 -10.69
CA GLY A 166 -5.13 -14.56 -11.24
C GLY A 166 -4.13 -13.54 -10.71
N ILE A 167 -4.50 -12.70 -9.74
CA ILE A 167 -3.65 -11.60 -9.20
C ILE A 167 -2.33 -12.13 -8.63
N TYR A 168 -2.32 -13.33 -8.07
CA TYR A 168 -1.14 -13.95 -7.46
C TYR A 168 -0.35 -14.89 -8.39
N GLY A 169 -0.69 -14.96 -9.68
CA GLY A 169 -0.05 -15.89 -10.62
C GLY A 169 -0.38 -17.35 -10.31
N ASN A 170 0.55 -18.29 -10.64
CA ASN A 170 0.30 -19.73 -10.55
C ASN A 170 1.44 -20.50 -9.84
N GLY A 171 1.14 -21.74 -9.39
CA GLY A 171 2.12 -22.70 -8.88
C GLY A 171 2.94 -22.18 -7.71
N THR A 172 4.23 -22.48 -7.70
CA THR A 172 5.16 -22.15 -6.61
C THR A 172 5.28 -20.65 -6.38
N MET A 173 5.16 -19.84 -7.44
CA MET A 173 5.20 -18.38 -7.31
C MET A 173 4.03 -17.89 -6.46
N ARG A 174 2.82 -18.37 -6.70
CA ARG A 174 1.63 -18.06 -5.89
C ARG A 174 1.84 -18.44 -4.43
N LYS A 175 2.27 -19.69 -4.19
CA LYS A 175 2.53 -20.19 -2.83
C LYS A 175 3.50 -19.27 -2.09
N ASN A 176 4.67 -19.02 -2.65
CA ASN A 176 5.70 -18.17 -2.06
C ASN A 176 5.20 -16.74 -1.79
N LEU A 177 4.39 -16.17 -2.68
CA LEU A 177 3.87 -14.82 -2.53
C LEU A 177 2.83 -14.72 -1.40
N LEU A 178 1.95 -15.72 -1.28
CA LEU A 178 0.95 -15.80 -0.21
C LEU A 178 1.60 -16.03 1.16
N GLU A 179 2.55 -16.96 1.24
CA GLU A 179 3.30 -17.23 2.48
C GLU A 179 4.13 -16.02 2.92
N LYS A 180 4.77 -15.31 1.99
CA LYS A 180 5.44 -14.02 2.28
C LYS A 180 4.50 -12.96 2.85
N ARG A 181 3.22 -13.00 2.49
CA ARG A 181 2.18 -12.10 3.02
C ARG A 181 1.56 -12.60 4.34
N GLY A 182 2.11 -13.66 4.92
CA GLY A 182 1.67 -14.24 6.18
C GLY A 182 0.40 -15.11 6.06
N PHE A 183 -0.07 -15.38 4.84
CA PHE A 183 -1.20 -16.29 4.64
C PHE A 183 -0.78 -17.75 4.71
N ASN A 184 -1.62 -18.57 5.32
CA ASN A 184 -1.51 -20.01 5.19
C ASN A 184 -2.03 -20.43 3.80
N TYR A 185 -1.11 -20.89 2.93
CA TYR A 185 -1.43 -21.27 1.56
C TYR A 185 -2.51 -22.38 1.48
N GLU A 186 -2.39 -23.42 2.33
CA GLU A 186 -3.31 -24.54 2.33
C GLU A 186 -4.73 -24.10 2.68
N LYS A 187 -4.87 -23.14 3.61
CA LYS A 187 -6.17 -22.58 3.99
C LYS A 187 -6.79 -21.80 2.83
N ILE A 188 -6.01 -21.01 2.08
CA ILE A 188 -6.50 -20.31 0.88
C ILE A 188 -6.90 -21.32 -0.19
N GLN A 189 -6.10 -22.35 -0.44
CA GLN A 189 -6.39 -23.37 -1.43
C GLN A 189 -7.67 -24.14 -1.08
N SER A 190 -7.90 -24.45 0.20
CA SER A 190 -9.14 -25.08 0.67
C SER A 190 -10.38 -24.22 0.37
N ILE A 191 -10.31 -22.92 0.62
CA ILE A 191 -11.42 -22.00 0.29
C ILE A 191 -11.71 -21.99 -1.22
N ILE A 192 -10.67 -21.96 -2.04
CA ILE A 192 -10.80 -21.99 -3.51
C ILE A 192 -11.45 -23.29 -3.96
N ASN A 193 -11.03 -24.43 -3.43
CA ASN A 193 -11.58 -25.75 -3.80
C ASN A 193 -13.09 -25.82 -3.48
N ILE A 194 -13.49 -25.40 -2.28
CA ILE A 194 -14.91 -25.34 -1.89
C ILE A 194 -15.70 -24.44 -2.86
N ALA A 195 -15.18 -23.26 -3.20
CA ALA A 195 -15.87 -22.35 -4.12
C ALA A 195 -16.03 -22.95 -5.54
N MET A 196 -15.04 -23.73 -5.98
CA MET A 196 -15.11 -24.42 -7.28
C MET A 196 -16.07 -25.60 -7.29
N GLU A 197 -16.16 -26.36 -6.19
CA GLU A 197 -17.14 -27.45 -6.02
C GLU A 197 -18.58 -26.92 -6.10
N VAL A 198 -18.90 -25.88 -5.32
CA VAL A 198 -20.24 -25.24 -5.32
C VAL A 198 -20.61 -24.74 -6.72
N LYS A 199 -19.66 -24.17 -7.47
CA LYS A 199 -19.88 -23.71 -8.83
C LYS A 199 -20.20 -24.84 -9.81
N ASN A 200 -19.65 -26.04 -9.59
CA ASN A 200 -19.88 -27.20 -10.46
C ASN A 200 -21.23 -27.89 -10.15
N GLU A 201 -21.70 -27.85 -8.90
CA GLU A 201 -22.99 -28.42 -8.51
C GLU A 201 -24.20 -27.54 -8.94
N THR A 202 -23.95 -26.26 -9.24
CA THR A 202 -25.00 -25.30 -9.66
C THR A 202 -25.12 -25.17 -11.19
N ARG A 203 -24.43 -25.99 -11.95
CA ARG A 203 -24.50 -26.09 -13.42
C ARG A 203 -25.20 -27.36 -13.87
#